data_1069c89fdf328b80568b42f7cce505b2
#
_entry.id   1069c89fdf328b80568b42f7cce505b2
#
_cell.length_a   1.000
_cell.length_b   1.000
_cell.length_c   1.000
_cell.angle_alpha   90.00
_cell.angle_beta   90.00
_cell.angle_gamma   90.00
#
_symmetry.space_group_name_H-M   'P 1'
#
loop_
_entity.id
_entity.type
_entity.pdbx_description
1 polymer ?
#
loop_
_entity_poly.entity_id
_entity_poly.type
_entity_poly.pdbx_seq_one_letter_code
_entity_poly.pdbx_strand_id
1 'polypeptide(L)'
;GGFAGSLCGAVIGETDKPGSGIHADKIRSVVAGEYAGGCFGIADVSGAASISAGNETSVLQYLLKLGKTDVLDAFRSYVYYGNVTGSLDAGLGVSANTATDAGQNNQVTYSGTAGGFGGSLLNGSVKNSSVMGLNYVTGLNSVGGFVGYSGKSGVVKMEKLDVLGDNAGQLLGGALGVLDIFGSHIDDSSVTGIPGGYTVQSKGGDEQIAGGF
;
A
#
# COMPACT_ATOMS: atom_id res chain seq x y z
N GLY A 1 -2.21 10.68 3.24
CA GLY A 1 -0.75 10.76 3.06
C GLY A 1 -0.26 12.20 2.98
N GLY A 2 1.04 12.37 3.15
CA GLY A 2 1.68 13.70 3.04
C GLY A 2 1.65 14.25 1.60
N PHE A 3 1.57 13.37 0.62
CA PHE A 3 1.43 13.74 -0.79
C PHE A 3 0.05 13.31 -1.33
N ALA A 4 -0.32 12.05 -1.20
CA ALA A 4 -1.58 11.53 -1.73
C ALA A 4 -2.36 10.73 -0.67
N GLY A 5 -3.68 10.86 -0.67
CA GLY A 5 -4.54 10.00 0.14
C GLY A 5 -4.58 8.57 -0.41
N SER A 6 -4.80 8.45 -1.72
CA SER A 6 -4.86 7.18 -2.44
C SER A 6 -4.12 7.26 -3.77
N LEU A 7 -3.51 6.17 -4.15
CA LEU A 7 -2.89 5.94 -5.46
C LEU A 7 -3.60 4.77 -6.15
N CYS A 8 -4.01 4.97 -7.40
CA CYS A 8 -4.61 3.93 -8.24
C CYS A 8 -4.11 4.13 -9.67
N GLY A 9 -3.33 3.17 -10.19
CA GLY A 9 -2.72 3.26 -11.50
C GLY A 9 -1.83 4.49 -11.70
N ALA A 10 -1.23 4.99 -10.63
CA ALA A 10 -0.42 6.19 -10.64
C ALA A 10 1.05 5.86 -10.89
N VAL A 11 1.70 6.60 -11.78
CA VAL A 11 3.15 6.52 -11.98
C VAL A 11 3.79 7.82 -11.51
N ILE A 12 4.65 7.72 -10.53
CA ILE A 12 5.33 8.83 -9.88
C ILE A 12 6.84 8.64 -10.04
N GLY A 13 7.49 9.57 -10.74
CA GLY A 13 8.89 9.44 -11.10
C GLY A 13 9.14 8.52 -12.30
N GLU A 14 10.40 8.38 -12.66
CA GLU A 14 10.86 7.55 -13.79
C GLU A 14 11.90 6.54 -13.29
N THR A 15 11.84 5.30 -13.74
CA THR A 15 12.65 4.17 -13.23
C THR A 15 14.15 4.47 -13.22
N ASP A 16 14.67 5.11 -14.28
CA ASP A 16 16.12 5.30 -14.47
C ASP A 16 16.56 6.76 -14.29
N LYS A 17 15.73 7.58 -13.63
CA LYS A 17 16.01 9.00 -13.47
C LYS A 17 15.97 9.42 -12.02
N PRO A 18 17.10 9.35 -11.30
CA PRO A 18 17.20 9.85 -9.93
C PRO A 18 16.67 11.29 -9.80
N GLY A 19 15.89 11.56 -8.77
CA GLY A 19 15.31 12.88 -8.53
C GLY A 19 14.05 13.21 -9.34
N SER A 20 13.55 12.31 -10.17
CA SER A 20 12.29 12.49 -10.90
C SER A 20 11.05 12.26 -10.01
N GLY A 21 11.23 11.68 -8.83
CA GLY A 21 10.16 11.34 -7.91
C GLY A 21 9.68 12.53 -7.08
N ILE A 22 8.84 12.21 -6.11
CA ILE A 22 8.27 13.19 -5.19
C ILE A 22 9.25 13.53 -4.08
N HIS A 23 9.28 14.81 -3.73
CA HIS A 23 9.91 15.31 -2.53
C HIS A 23 8.86 15.93 -1.61
N ALA A 24 8.54 15.22 -0.54
CA ALA A 24 7.62 15.68 0.50
C ALA A 24 8.44 16.11 1.72
N ASP A 25 8.82 17.38 1.75
CA ASP A 25 9.84 17.89 2.68
C ASP A 25 9.26 18.53 3.93
N LYS A 26 9.99 18.37 5.05
CA LYS A 26 9.72 19.02 6.34
C LYS A 26 8.33 18.72 6.90
N ILE A 27 7.82 17.53 6.65
CA ILE A 27 6.54 17.11 7.19
C ILE A 27 6.69 16.87 8.68
N ARG A 28 5.86 17.52 9.50
CA ARG A 28 5.83 17.32 10.95
C ARG A 28 4.92 16.17 11.35
N SER A 29 3.74 16.10 10.72
CA SER A 29 2.75 15.11 11.10
C SER A 29 1.84 14.73 9.92
N VAL A 30 1.50 13.45 9.84
CA VAL A 30 0.45 12.92 9.00
C VAL A 30 -0.50 12.13 9.89
N VAL A 31 -1.77 12.55 9.92
CA VAL A 31 -2.81 11.89 10.71
C VAL A 31 -3.95 11.49 9.78
N ALA A 32 -4.39 10.26 9.89
CA ALA A 32 -5.54 9.75 9.14
C ALA A 32 -6.37 8.82 10.03
N GLY A 33 -7.59 8.55 9.60
CA GLY A 33 -8.41 7.55 10.24
C GLY A 33 -7.87 6.16 9.99
N GLU A 34 -7.90 5.71 8.75
CA GLU A 34 -7.68 4.31 8.38
C GLU A 34 -6.27 4.04 7.83
N TYR A 35 -5.79 4.84 6.87
CA TYR A 35 -4.48 4.65 6.24
C TYR A 35 -3.64 5.92 6.31
N ALA A 36 -2.50 5.86 6.97
CA ALA A 36 -1.58 6.98 7.11
C ALA A 36 -0.17 6.65 6.59
N GLY A 37 0.41 7.54 5.79
CA GLY A 37 1.79 7.42 5.32
C GLY A 37 2.37 8.77 4.94
N GLY A 38 3.68 8.93 5.06
CA GLY A 38 4.38 10.17 4.73
C GLY A 38 4.24 10.56 3.26
N CYS A 39 4.19 9.59 2.35
CA CYS A 39 3.92 9.81 0.93
C CYS A 39 2.44 9.54 0.61
N PHE A 40 1.97 8.32 0.78
CA PHE A 40 0.56 7.97 0.47
C PHE A 40 -0.11 7.23 1.63
N GLY A 41 -1.45 7.35 1.71
CA GLY A 41 -2.26 6.58 2.67
C GLY A 41 -2.41 5.13 2.20
N ILE A 42 -2.93 4.93 1.00
CA ILE A 42 -3.14 3.61 0.39
C ILE A 42 -2.77 3.62 -1.09
N ALA A 43 -2.15 2.55 -1.56
CA ALA A 43 -1.99 2.24 -2.99
C ALA A 43 -2.73 0.92 -3.28
N ASP A 44 -3.82 1.01 -4.02
CA ASP A 44 -4.70 -0.12 -4.35
C ASP A 44 -5.39 0.12 -5.69
N VAL A 45 -5.93 -0.94 -6.27
CA VAL A 45 -6.78 -0.91 -7.47
C VAL A 45 -8.22 -0.49 -7.17
N SER A 46 -8.59 -0.31 -5.91
CA SER A 46 -9.97 -0.17 -5.44
C SER A 46 -10.77 0.99 -6.07
N GLY A 47 -10.10 2.02 -6.56
CA GLY A 47 -10.77 3.12 -7.26
C GLY A 47 -11.19 2.81 -8.70
N ALA A 48 -10.54 1.83 -9.36
CA ALA A 48 -10.83 1.45 -10.74
C ALA A 48 -11.62 0.15 -10.84
N ALA A 49 -11.59 -0.65 -9.78
CA ALA A 49 -12.19 -1.98 -9.73
C ALA A 49 -13.21 -2.13 -8.61
N SER A 50 -14.00 -1.10 -8.32
CA SER A 50 -15.34 -1.35 -7.81
C SER A 50 -16.21 -1.90 -8.95
N ILE A 51 -15.64 -2.91 -9.60
CA ILE A 51 -16.33 -3.75 -10.54
C ILE A 51 -17.19 -4.67 -9.66
N SER A 52 -18.43 -4.25 -9.41
CA SER A 52 -19.43 -4.97 -8.62
C SER A 52 -19.60 -6.41 -9.10
N ALA A 53 -19.71 -7.35 -8.21
CA ALA A 53 -19.71 -8.80 -8.43
C ALA A 53 -20.89 -9.36 -9.28
N GLY A 54 -21.62 -8.52 -9.98
CA GLY A 54 -22.80 -8.94 -10.76
C GLY A 54 -22.49 -9.55 -12.12
N ASN A 55 -21.66 -8.92 -12.95
CA ASN A 55 -21.40 -9.35 -14.34
C ASN A 55 -19.95 -9.15 -14.81
N GLU A 56 -19.04 -8.79 -13.94
CA GLU A 56 -17.77 -8.17 -14.30
C GLU A 56 -16.58 -9.10 -14.16
N THR A 57 -16.79 -10.27 -13.57
CA THR A 57 -15.87 -11.42 -13.71
C THR A 57 -15.56 -11.69 -15.19
N SER A 58 -16.47 -11.31 -16.10
CA SER A 58 -16.32 -11.45 -17.52
C SER A 58 -15.26 -10.53 -18.15
N VAL A 59 -15.11 -9.28 -17.70
CA VAL A 59 -14.16 -8.35 -18.30
C VAL A 59 -12.72 -8.71 -17.90
N LEU A 60 -12.48 -8.97 -16.63
CA LEU A 60 -11.17 -9.41 -16.14
C LEU A 60 -10.80 -10.78 -16.76
N GLN A 61 -11.75 -11.72 -16.78
CA GLN A 61 -11.56 -13.02 -17.45
C GLN A 61 -11.33 -12.88 -18.95
N TYR A 62 -12.02 -11.95 -19.60
CA TYR A 62 -11.82 -11.67 -21.01
C TYR A 62 -10.44 -11.07 -21.30
N LEU A 63 -9.99 -10.12 -20.49
CA LEU A 63 -8.66 -9.53 -20.60
C LEU A 63 -7.56 -10.57 -20.33
N LEU A 64 -7.76 -11.43 -19.34
CA LEU A 64 -6.83 -12.54 -19.05
C LEU A 64 -6.79 -13.55 -20.19
N LYS A 65 -7.95 -13.92 -20.77
CA LYS A 65 -8.01 -14.80 -21.95
C LYS A 65 -7.32 -14.23 -23.18
N LEU A 66 -7.31 -12.91 -23.32
CA LEU A 66 -6.63 -12.24 -24.43
C LEU A 66 -5.10 -12.11 -24.21
N GLY A 67 -4.58 -12.55 -23.06
CA GLY A 67 -3.17 -12.36 -22.70
C GLY A 67 -2.78 -10.88 -22.58
N LYS A 68 -3.75 -10.00 -22.36
CA LYS A 68 -3.56 -8.54 -22.22
C LYS A 68 -3.15 -8.18 -20.79
N THR A 69 -1.99 -8.68 -20.36
CA THR A 69 -1.42 -8.34 -19.04
C THR A 69 -1.09 -6.85 -18.91
N ASP A 70 -0.74 -6.20 -20.01
CA ASP A 70 -0.42 -4.76 -20.05
C ASP A 70 -1.58 -3.88 -19.58
N VAL A 71 -2.83 -4.30 -19.81
CA VAL A 71 -4.00 -3.56 -19.33
C VAL A 71 -4.12 -3.65 -17.80
N LEU A 72 -3.73 -4.78 -17.21
CA LEU A 72 -3.76 -4.99 -15.77
C LEU A 72 -2.65 -4.20 -15.08
N ASP A 73 -1.49 -4.07 -15.73
CA ASP A 73 -0.37 -3.29 -15.23
C ASP A 73 -0.71 -1.79 -15.15
N ALA A 74 -1.62 -1.30 -16.01
CA ALA A 74 -2.11 0.07 -15.96
C ALA A 74 -2.85 0.43 -14.65
N PHE A 75 -3.30 -0.56 -13.88
CA PHE A 75 -3.90 -0.33 -12.56
C PHE A 75 -2.89 -0.36 -11.41
N ARG A 76 -1.65 -0.74 -11.69
CA ARG A 76 -0.58 -0.79 -10.71
C ARG A 76 -0.01 0.59 -10.47
N SER A 77 0.21 0.93 -9.21
CA SER A 77 0.88 2.18 -8.87
C SER A 77 2.38 2.00 -8.73
N TYR A 78 3.15 2.93 -9.30
CA TYR A 78 4.60 2.95 -9.24
C TYR A 78 5.08 4.24 -8.59
N VAL A 79 5.96 4.12 -7.61
CA VAL A 79 6.65 5.25 -6.99
C VAL A 79 8.15 5.03 -7.08
N TYR A 80 8.82 5.83 -7.88
CA TYR A 80 10.26 5.84 -8.05
C TYR A 80 10.85 7.10 -7.42
N TYR A 81 11.94 6.95 -6.66
CA TYR A 81 12.69 8.06 -6.05
C TYR A 81 11.82 8.99 -5.19
N GLY A 82 10.83 8.43 -4.51
CA GLY A 82 10.02 9.18 -3.55
C GLY A 82 10.82 9.46 -2.28
N ASN A 83 10.91 10.73 -1.88
CA ASN A 83 11.60 11.14 -0.67
C ASN A 83 10.65 11.86 0.27
N VAL A 84 10.57 11.36 1.49
CA VAL A 84 9.79 11.96 2.57
C VAL A 84 10.76 12.39 3.65
N THR A 85 10.74 13.66 4.03
CA THR A 85 11.59 14.17 5.11
C THR A 85 10.76 14.73 6.26
N GLY A 86 11.16 14.38 7.45
CA GLY A 86 10.60 14.97 8.67
C GLY A 86 11.06 16.43 8.90
N SER A 87 10.34 17.16 9.72
CA SER A 87 10.76 18.50 10.14
C SER A 87 12.05 18.43 10.96
N LEU A 88 12.88 19.46 10.87
CA LEU A 88 14.21 19.51 11.53
C LEU A 88 14.10 19.49 13.05
N ASP A 89 13.04 20.06 13.59
CA ASP A 89 12.82 20.23 15.03
C ASP A 89 12.11 19.05 15.70
N ALA A 90 11.24 18.35 14.98
CA ALA A 90 10.38 17.32 15.57
C ALA A 90 10.40 15.98 14.83
N GLY A 91 11.00 15.91 13.65
CA GLY A 91 10.91 14.77 12.77
C GLY A 91 9.51 14.59 12.19
N LEU A 92 9.27 13.43 11.58
CA LEU A 92 7.99 13.01 11.00
C LEU A 92 7.24 12.11 11.99
N GLY A 93 6.04 12.51 12.37
CA GLY A 93 5.07 11.65 13.06
C GLY A 93 3.99 11.16 12.12
N VAL A 94 3.69 9.86 12.13
CA VAL A 94 2.60 9.27 11.34
C VAL A 94 1.65 8.53 12.25
N SER A 95 0.35 8.79 12.12
CA SER A 95 -0.69 8.16 12.95
C SER A 95 -1.93 7.77 12.16
N ALA A 96 -2.41 6.54 12.36
CA ALA A 96 -3.69 6.06 11.86
C ALA A 96 -4.53 5.51 13.02
N ASN A 97 -5.64 6.18 13.34
CA ASN A 97 -6.32 6.01 14.64
C ASN A 97 -7.85 5.87 14.51
N THR A 98 -8.37 5.07 13.59
CA THR A 98 -9.81 4.82 13.55
C THR A 98 -10.16 3.59 14.37
N ALA A 99 -10.94 3.79 15.43
CA ALA A 99 -11.72 2.77 16.07
C ALA A 99 -13.19 2.96 15.65
N THR A 100 -13.77 1.98 14.98
CA THR A 100 -15.21 2.00 14.66
C THR A 100 -15.95 1.07 15.60
N ASP A 101 -16.92 1.61 16.33
CA ASP A 101 -17.90 0.78 17.02
C ASP A 101 -18.75 0.05 15.97
N ALA A 102 -18.51 -1.23 15.81
CA ALA A 102 -19.40 -2.09 15.03
C ALA A 102 -20.70 -2.27 15.84
N GLY A 103 -21.75 -1.57 15.40
CA GLY A 103 -23.06 -1.55 16.04
C GLY A 103 -23.55 -2.92 16.55
N GLN A 104 -24.52 -2.93 17.42
CA GLN A 104 -25.30 -4.03 18.01
C GLN A 104 -24.58 -5.22 18.68
N ASN A 105 -23.31 -5.50 18.37
CA ASN A 105 -22.57 -6.64 18.96
C ASN A 105 -21.41 -6.23 19.87
N ASN A 106 -21.26 -4.97 20.22
CA ASN A 106 -20.16 -4.43 21.06
C ASN A 106 -18.74 -4.85 20.63
N GLN A 107 -18.54 -5.21 19.36
CA GLN A 107 -17.21 -5.45 18.81
C GLN A 107 -16.65 -4.14 18.25
N VAL A 108 -15.64 -3.62 18.89
CA VAL A 108 -14.85 -2.50 18.37
C VAL A 108 -13.93 -3.04 17.27
N THR A 109 -14.13 -2.61 16.04
CA THR A 109 -13.21 -2.90 14.95
C THR A 109 -12.14 -1.83 14.91
N TYR A 110 -10.91 -2.22 15.17
CA TYR A 110 -9.75 -1.34 15.04
C TYR A 110 -9.25 -1.40 13.60
N SER A 111 -9.31 -0.29 12.92
CA SER A 111 -8.66 -0.10 11.62
C SER A 111 -7.73 1.08 11.71
N GLY A 112 -6.49 0.90 11.37
CA GLY A 112 -5.51 1.98 11.47
C GLY A 112 -4.15 1.45 11.07
N THR A 113 -3.86 1.52 9.76
CA THR A 113 -2.60 1.06 9.18
C THR A 113 -1.71 2.24 8.88
N ALA A 114 -0.52 2.28 9.46
CA ALA A 114 0.39 3.40 9.35
C ALA A 114 1.80 2.99 8.95
N GLY A 115 2.41 3.76 8.07
CA GLY A 115 3.81 3.61 7.69
C GLY A 115 4.49 4.94 7.46
N GLY A 116 5.79 5.01 7.67
CA GLY A 116 6.56 6.23 7.47
C GLY A 116 6.48 6.76 6.04
N PHE A 117 6.45 5.87 5.05
CA PHE A 117 6.28 6.19 3.63
C PHE A 117 4.84 5.97 3.15
N GLY A 118 4.31 4.77 3.33
CA GLY A 118 2.97 4.40 2.92
C GLY A 118 2.19 3.67 4.01
N GLY A 119 0.90 3.96 4.16
CA GLY A 119 0.06 3.24 5.10
C GLY A 119 -0.16 1.81 4.62
N SER A 120 -0.73 1.63 3.45
CA SER A 120 -1.00 0.31 2.86
C SER A 120 -0.60 0.26 1.39
N LEU A 121 0.13 -0.78 1.00
CA LEU A 121 0.55 -1.06 -0.38
C LEU A 121 -0.03 -2.41 -0.80
N LEU A 122 -1.13 -2.39 -1.56
CA LEU A 122 -1.86 -3.58 -1.97
C LEU A 122 -1.67 -3.93 -3.46
N ASN A 123 -1.33 -2.94 -4.25
CA ASN A 123 -1.02 -3.14 -5.67
C ASN A 123 -0.08 -2.04 -6.14
N GLY A 124 1.20 -2.31 -6.08
CA GLY A 124 2.16 -1.29 -6.48
C GLY A 124 3.60 -1.69 -6.28
N SER A 125 4.46 -0.83 -6.78
CA SER A 125 5.90 -0.93 -6.61
C SER A 125 6.46 0.39 -6.11
N VAL A 126 7.25 0.33 -5.04
CA VAL A 126 8.00 1.46 -4.50
C VAL A 126 9.48 1.14 -4.65
N LYS A 127 10.23 1.98 -5.36
CA LYS A 127 11.65 1.74 -5.62
C LYS A 127 12.50 2.98 -5.43
N ASN A 128 13.72 2.78 -4.92
CA ASN A 128 14.69 3.84 -4.69
C ASN A 128 14.12 5.01 -3.85
N SER A 129 13.30 4.69 -2.86
CA SER A 129 12.55 5.68 -2.09
C SER A 129 13.02 5.73 -0.64
N SER A 130 12.82 6.88 0.02
CA SER A 130 13.31 7.03 1.37
C SER A 130 12.38 7.81 2.30
N VAL A 131 12.48 7.48 3.58
CA VAL A 131 11.97 8.29 4.69
C VAL A 131 13.16 8.73 5.54
N MET A 132 13.29 10.01 5.77
CA MET A 132 14.35 10.59 6.58
C MET A 132 13.77 11.41 7.73
N GLY A 133 14.38 11.27 8.90
CA GLY A 133 13.94 12.00 10.08
C GLY A 133 12.59 11.50 10.62
N LEU A 134 12.33 10.20 10.55
CA LEU A 134 11.16 9.58 11.18
C LEU A 134 11.30 9.70 12.71
N ASN A 135 10.25 10.12 13.37
CA ASN A 135 10.17 10.19 14.84
C ASN A 135 9.32 9.04 15.38
N TYR A 136 8.08 8.92 14.89
CA TYR A 136 7.23 7.82 15.29
C TYR A 136 6.22 7.43 14.22
N VAL A 137 5.81 6.16 14.26
CA VAL A 137 4.66 5.65 13.52
C VAL A 137 3.76 4.92 14.51
N THR A 138 2.49 5.30 14.53
CA THR A 138 1.48 4.66 15.39
C THR A 138 0.23 4.31 14.61
N GLY A 139 -0.34 3.17 14.91
CA GLY A 139 -1.59 2.70 14.30
C GLY A 139 -2.33 1.76 15.24
N LEU A 140 -3.51 1.33 14.83
CA LEU A 140 -4.33 0.41 15.62
C LEU A 140 -4.21 -1.03 15.15
N ASN A 141 -3.69 -1.28 13.95
CA ASN A 141 -3.56 -2.62 13.37
C ASN A 141 -2.11 -2.84 12.91
N SER A 142 -1.83 -2.67 11.63
CA SER A 142 -0.50 -2.92 11.07
C SER A 142 0.30 -1.63 10.99
N VAL A 143 1.53 -1.66 11.51
CA VAL A 143 2.39 -0.48 11.60
C VAL A 143 3.80 -0.82 11.16
N GLY A 144 4.37 -0.04 10.27
CA GLY A 144 5.72 -0.23 9.77
C GLY A 144 6.53 1.06 9.69
N GLY A 145 7.83 0.98 9.84
CA GLY A 145 8.72 2.11 9.68
C GLY A 145 8.67 2.70 8.27
N PHE A 146 8.57 1.85 7.25
CA PHE A 146 8.44 2.27 5.85
C PHE A 146 6.99 2.13 5.35
N VAL A 147 6.45 0.93 5.27
CA VAL A 147 5.06 0.64 4.88
C VAL A 147 4.37 -0.11 6.00
N GLY A 148 3.17 0.31 6.38
CA GLY A 148 2.42 -0.30 7.47
C GLY A 148 1.89 -1.70 7.12
N TYR A 149 1.42 -1.87 5.91
CA TYR A 149 0.96 -3.15 5.39
C TYR A 149 1.32 -3.29 3.91
N SER A 150 1.93 -4.41 3.55
CA SER A 150 2.22 -4.76 2.15
C SER A 150 1.57 -6.10 1.82
N GLY A 151 0.82 -6.16 0.76
CA GLY A 151 0.06 -7.35 0.42
C GLY A 151 -0.44 -7.36 -1.02
N LYS A 152 -1.40 -8.21 -1.28
CA LYS A 152 -2.09 -8.29 -2.58
C LYS A 152 -3.44 -7.58 -2.48
N SER A 153 -3.83 -6.91 -3.57
CA SER A 153 -5.17 -6.33 -3.64
C SER A 153 -6.25 -7.40 -3.49
N GLY A 154 -7.23 -7.13 -2.65
CA GLY A 154 -8.37 -8.04 -2.42
C GLY A 154 -9.32 -8.21 -3.60
N VAL A 155 -9.08 -7.49 -4.71
CA VAL A 155 -9.87 -7.59 -5.95
C VAL A 155 -9.73 -8.96 -6.61
N VAL A 156 -8.61 -9.65 -6.42
CA VAL A 156 -8.41 -11.02 -6.92
C VAL A 156 -8.53 -12.00 -5.76
N LYS A 157 -9.75 -12.36 -5.38
CA LYS A 157 -9.98 -13.53 -4.56
C LYS A 157 -9.77 -14.77 -5.40
N MET A 158 -8.75 -15.53 -5.12
CA MET A 158 -8.39 -16.78 -5.83
C MET A 158 -9.49 -17.86 -5.78
N GLU A 159 -10.47 -17.74 -4.90
CA GLU A 159 -11.59 -18.69 -4.76
C GLU A 159 -12.46 -18.85 -6.01
N LYS A 160 -12.34 -17.98 -7.00
CA LYS A 160 -13.10 -18.06 -8.27
C LYS A 160 -12.27 -18.37 -9.51
N LEU A 161 -11.00 -18.73 -9.36
CA LEU A 161 -10.19 -19.24 -10.47
C LEU A 161 -10.59 -20.67 -10.91
N ASP A 162 -11.43 -21.36 -10.15
CA ASP A 162 -12.03 -22.65 -10.52
C ASP A 162 -12.91 -22.62 -11.79
N VAL A 163 -13.22 -21.43 -12.29
CA VAL A 163 -14.06 -21.25 -13.50
C VAL A 163 -13.26 -21.46 -14.80
N LEU A 164 -11.96 -21.69 -14.74
CA LEU A 164 -11.10 -21.75 -15.93
C LEU A 164 -11.01 -23.13 -16.60
N GLY A 165 -11.68 -24.15 -16.06
CA GLY A 165 -11.80 -25.48 -16.67
C GLY A 165 -10.46 -26.15 -16.97
N ASP A 166 -10.47 -27.22 -17.76
CA ASP A 166 -9.35 -28.11 -18.07
C ASP A 166 -8.12 -27.46 -18.75
N ASN A 167 -8.14 -26.16 -19.07
CA ASN A 167 -7.02 -25.41 -19.60
C ASN A 167 -6.18 -24.70 -18.52
N ALA A 168 -6.43 -25.00 -17.25
CA ALA A 168 -5.75 -24.42 -16.11
C ALA A 168 -4.21 -24.56 -16.16
N GLY A 169 -3.70 -25.63 -16.79
CA GLY A 169 -2.26 -25.88 -16.88
C GLY A 169 -1.47 -24.86 -17.71
N GLN A 170 -2.04 -24.37 -18.81
CA GLN A 170 -1.42 -23.32 -19.63
C GLN A 170 -1.63 -21.93 -19.01
N LEU A 171 -2.73 -21.74 -18.29
CA LEU A 171 -3.01 -20.51 -17.59
C LEU A 171 -2.22 -20.35 -16.28
N LEU A 172 -1.84 -21.46 -15.62
CA LEU A 172 -1.03 -21.41 -14.41
C LEU A 172 0.37 -20.84 -14.65
N GLY A 173 0.97 -21.09 -15.83
CA GLY A 173 2.19 -20.37 -16.22
C GLY A 173 1.99 -18.86 -16.36
N GLY A 174 0.81 -18.43 -16.83
CA GLY A 174 0.39 -17.03 -16.86
C GLY A 174 -0.19 -16.55 -15.52
N ALA A 175 -0.80 -17.43 -14.71
CA ALA A 175 -1.42 -17.07 -13.44
C ALA A 175 -0.41 -16.67 -12.36
N LEU A 176 0.79 -17.23 -12.38
CA LEU A 176 1.88 -16.78 -11.50
C LEU A 176 2.30 -15.34 -11.84
N GLY A 177 2.35 -15.01 -13.14
CA GLY A 177 2.58 -13.63 -13.58
C GLY A 177 1.42 -12.69 -13.21
N VAL A 178 0.17 -13.16 -13.31
CA VAL A 178 -1.02 -12.39 -12.88
C VAL A 178 -1.02 -12.15 -11.38
N LEU A 179 -0.61 -13.13 -10.57
CA LEU A 179 -0.48 -12.96 -9.13
C LEU A 179 0.59 -11.94 -8.76
N ASP A 180 1.64 -11.84 -9.58
CA ASP A 180 2.70 -10.86 -9.39
C ASP A 180 2.25 -9.45 -9.79
N ILE A 181 1.40 -9.31 -10.81
CA ILE A 181 0.81 -8.03 -11.23
C ILE A 181 0.00 -7.38 -10.09
N PHE A 182 -0.71 -8.18 -9.29
CA PHE A 182 -1.50 -7.68 -8.15
C PHE A 182 -0.73 -7.71 -6.82
N GLY A 183 0.56 -8.01 -6.87
CA GLY A 183 1.44 -7.99 -5.72
C GLY A 183 2.01 -6.61 -5.43
N SER A 184 2.67 -6.52 -4.29
CA SER A 184 3.38 -5.31 -3.86
C SER A 184 4.87 -5.58 -3.79
N HIS A 185 5.67 -4.62 -4.27
CA HIS A 185 7.11 -4.71 -4.26
C HIS A 185 7.72 -3.45 -3.64
N ILE A 186 8.74 -3.63 -2.82
CA ILE A 186 9.52 -2.55 -2.23
C ILE A 186 11.00 -2.90 -2.46
N ASP A 187 11.67 -2.11 -3.29
CA ASP A 187 13.06 -2.33 -3.66
C ASP A 187 13.92 -1.11 -3.35
N ASP A 188 15.16 -1.33 -2.97
CA ASP A 188 16.19 -0.29 -2.80
C ASP A 188 15.69 0.93 -1.99
N SER A 189 14.86 0.67 -0.99
CA SER A 189 14.23 1.73 -0.21
C SER A 189 14.73 1.72 1.24
N SER A 190 14.63 2.86 1.91
CA SER A 190 15.20 3.02 3.24
C SER A 190 14.35 3.88 4.17
N VAL A 191 14.54 3.67 5.46
CA VAL A 191 14.02 4.54 6.51
C VAL A 191 15.11 4.91 7.50
N THR A 192 15.19 6.17 7.85
CA THR A 192 16.08 6.68 8.91
C THR A 192 15.31 7.55 9.88
N GLY A 193 15.59 7.37 11.17
CA GLY A 193 14.96 8.16 12.24
C GLY A 193 15.64 9.50 12.47
N ILE A 194 15.10 10.25 13.41
CA ILE A 194 15.78 11.37 14.07
C ILE A 194 16.99 10.86 14.87
N PRO A 195 17.92 11.75 15.29
CA PRO A 195 18.95 11.36 16.24
C PRO A 195 18.34 10.71 17.48
N GLY A 196 18.76 9.48 17.79
CA GLY A 196 18.17 8.66 18.85
C GLY A 196 17.21 7.58 18.36
N GLY A 197 16.89 7.55 17.08
CA GLY A 197 16.04 6.55 16.47
C GLY A 197 14.57 6.97 16.30
N TYR A 198 13.73 6.01 16.00
CA TYR A 198 12.27 6.22 15.86
C TYR A 198 11.48 5.08 16.52
N THR A 199 10.23 5.34 16.81
CA THR A 199 9.32 4.36 17.44
C THR A 199 8.28 3.88 16.44
N VAL A 200 8.07 2.56 16.40
CA VAL A 200 6.96 1.93 15.66
C VAL A 200 6.08 1.20 16.67
N GLN A 201 4.81 1.59 16.77
CA GLN A 201 3.92 1.05 17.77
C GLN A 201 2.52 0.81 17.24
N SER A 202 2.04 -0.45 17.32
CA SER A 202 0.63 -0.77 17.21
C SER A 202 -0.05 -0.61 18.57
N LYS A 203 -1.22 0.03 18.59
CA LYS A 203 -2.02 0.31 19.80
C LYS A 203 -3.41 -0.33 19.75
N GLY A 204 -3.66 -1.21 18.78
CA GLY A 204 -4.97 -1.84 18.59
C GLY A 204 -5.24 -3.00 19.56
N GLY A 205 -6.28 -3.79 19.22
CA GLY A 205 -6.70 -4.95 19.98
C GLY A 205 -5.85 -6.21 19.76
N ASP A 206 -6.50 -7.36 19.56
CA ASP A 206 -5.85 -8.67 19.63
C ASP A 206 -4.87 -9.01 18.48
N GLU A 207 -5.00 -8.36 17.32
CA GLU A 207 -4.12 -8.58 16.16
C GLU A 207 -3.24 -7.36 15.90
N GLN A 208 -2.15 -7.26 16.64
CA GLN A 208 -1.19 -6.15 16.51
C GLN A 208 0.06 -6.60 15.77
N ILE A 209 0.42 -5.88 14.70
CA ILE A 209 1.64 -6.12 13.93
C ILE A 209 2.44 -4.82 13.88
N ALA A 210 3.68 -4.87 14.33
CA ALA A 210 4.60 -3.75 14.23
C ALA A 210 5.97 -4.22 13.71
N GLY A 211 6.51 -3.51 12.73
CA GLY A 211 7.81 -3.80 12.11
C GLY A 211 8.64 -2.54 11.88
N GLY A 212 9.96 -2.68 11.96
CA GLY A 212 10.87 -1.54 11.78
C GLY A 212 10.99 -1.08 10.32
N PHE A 213 10.69 -1.95 9.38
CA PHE A 213 10.73 -1.65 7.93
C PHE A 213 9.48 -2.15 7.23
#